data_b7b40581ca5ffe32c584f23f2a1cc75f
#
_entry.id   b7b40581ca5ffe32c584f23f2a1cc75f
#
_cell.length_a   1.000
_cell.length_b   1.000
_cell.length_c   1.000
_cell.angle_alpha   90.00
_cell.angle_beta   90.00
_cell.angle_gamma   90.00
#
_symmetry.space_group_name_H-M   'P 1'
#
loop_
_entity.id
_entity.type
_entity.pdbx_description
1 polymer ?
#
loop_
_entity_poly.entity_id
_entity_poly.type
_entity_poly.pdbx_seq_one_letter_code
_entity_poly.pdbx_strand_id
1 'polypeptide(L)'
;MKSRLTPNSVVALLLFLWWLLNLVMAAGVELANDEAYYWWWAEGCGLDWGYYDHPPAVAFLIWLTGWMGGEFGVRLATTVLQPLYLWILWRLWAVHHRGASMPQAIMFAAICFSMPLLQLYGLLSLPDAPLLFAASLFMWFLDRLQRKPSLLGAVWVGVATAALGYSKYQGVILVATGLLLYLFYREPSGHSDGERRSHSRCFLAALWLLVAAVLYMPHLLWLYRHDFATVNYHLLERGSRAYRVSFTVEYLLNLLLVFNPLLIWFIVKGGLKKTPDNDNRFINLFMLWTLVSYTVFFFLASFRGRTQPQWNLVAVLPSVWFVMQYVDAKFGGSASKTKKPAYPLKVVVCISVVVMIGLRIMVLFNPLHLRGELWNNRSGCEAVAAVAAGRPVVVQHNYTLPCKYIFYTGRQACSIPVYYERDSQWRYTSADSSFFDQSVLVVVPDWFSSDTIVRPGVKPLHYRMVEHYLPLSRVKIRMNDIRCDGDSLFAGLTISNPYPFPIFATQGNNLRLLVSSMRTGKNEKHCEIPFTDTLPPHSIANMRCTFHIGSPASQFVSNPLRFGLKANGLIATRNVETPYLVSSHRSGK
;
A
#
# COMPACT_ATOMS: atom_id res chain seq x y z
N MET A 1 43.91 15.67 21.53
CA MET A 1 43.47 15.57 20.12
C MET A 1 42.01 15.95 20.02
N LYS A 2 41.65 17.12 19.49
CA LYS A 2 40.24 17.43 19.16
C LYS A 2 39.89 16.61 17.92
N SER A 3 39.11 15.54 18.08
CA SER A 3 38.56 14.79 16.94
C SER A 3 37.67 15.73 16.13
N ARG A 4 38.15 16.18 14.96
CA ARG A 4 37.33 16.99 14.06
C ARG A 4 36.21 16.11 13.52
N LEU A 5 34.96 16.51 13.70
CA LEU A 5 33.78 15.83 13.12
C LEU A 5 33.99 15.69 11.61
N THR A 6 33.78 14.49 11.10
CA THR A 6 33.80 14.22 9.65
C THR A 6 32.41 14.47 9.03
N PRO A 7 32.29 14.73 7.71
CA PRO A 7 30.98 14.84 7.06
C PRO A 7 30.08 13.64 7.32
N ASN A 8 30.64 12.43 7.33
CA ASN A 8 29.88 11.21 7.67
C ASN A 8 29.36 11.25 9.11
N SER A 9 30.17 11.66 10.08
CA SER A 9 29.73 11.78 11.48
C SER A 9 28.60 12.80 11.65
N VAL A 10 28.64 13.89 10.89
CA VAL A 10 27.58 14.92 10.92
C VAL A 10 26.28 14.37 10.34
N VAL A 11 26.30 13.68 9.19
CA VAL A 11 25.08 13.05 8.65
C VAL A 11 24.53 12.02 9.62
N ALA A 12 25.38 11.15 10.18
CA ALA A 12 24.94 10.16 11.16
C ALA A 12 24.28 10.81 12.38
N LEU A 13 24.86 11.89 12.91
CA LEU A 13 24.28 12.64 14.03
C LEU A 13 22.92 13.26 13.68
N LEU A 14 22.81 13.92 12.52
CA LEU A 14 21.56 14.56 12.09
C LEU A 14 20.46 13.53 11.83
N LEU A 15 20.78 12.38 11.23
CA LEU A 15 19.84 11.28 11.04
C LEU A 15 19.43 10.63 12.37
N PHE A 16 20.36 10.52 13.32
CA PHE A 16 20.06 10.04 14.67
C PHE A 16 19.11 10.99 15.42
N LEU A 17 19.36 12.30 15.35
CA LEU A 17 18.45 13.30 15.95
C LEU A 17 17.06 13.26 15.30
N TRP A 18 17.00 13.07 13.98
CA TRP A 18 15.72 12.89 13.30
C TRP A 18 15.02 11.60 13.73
N TRP A 19 15.76 10.52 13.91
CA TRP A 19 15.21 9.28 14.46
C TRP A 19 14.66 9.45 15.86
N LEU A 20 15.34 10.14 16.76
CA LEU A 20 14.81 10.47 18.09
C LEU A 20 13.49 11.25 18.00
N LEU A 21 13.38 12.20 17.08
CA LEU A 21 12.13 12.91 16.82
C LEU A 21 11.03 11.95 16.35
N ASN A 22 11.36 10.99 15.47
CA ASN A 22 10.41 9.96 15.04
C ASN A 22 9.96 9.06 16.20
N LEU A 23 10.83 8.72 17.15
CA LEU A 23 10.43 7.94 18.34
C LEU A 23 9.42 8.68 19.21
N VAL A 24 9.60 10.00 19.41
CA VAL A 24 8.61 10.83 20.13
C VAL A 24 7.27 10.83 19.39
N MET A 25 7.29 11.00 18.07
CA MET A 25 6.07 10.95 17.25
C MET A 25 5.43 9.56 17.27
N ALA A 26 6.24 8.49 17.22
CA ALA A 26 5.75 7.11 17.24
C ALA A 26 4.96 6.78 18.50
N ALA A 27 5.38 7.34 19.64
CA ALA A 27 4.70 7.14 20.93
C ALA A 27 3.48 8.07 21.11
N GLY A 28 3.53 9.30 20.52
CA GLY A 28 2.54 10.34 20.81
C GLY A 28 1.39 10.46 19.80
N VAL A 29 1.45 9.76 18.66
CA VAL A 29 0.44 9.85 17.59
C VAL A 29 -0.33 8.54 17.48
N GLU A 30 -1.66 8.61 17.45
CA GLU A 30 -2.53 7.43 17.29
C GLU A 30 -2.32 6.76 15.91
N LEU A 31 -2.69 5.46 15.80
CA LEU A 31 -2.51 4.69 14.56
C LEU A 31 -3.39 5.22 13.42
N ALA A 32 -2.78 5.36 12.23
CA ALA A 32 -3.52 5.54 10.99
C ALA A 32 -4.36 4.29 10.68
N ASN A 33 -5.32 4.42 9.76
CA ASN A 33 -6.21 3.33 9.38
C ASN A 33 -5.43 2.10 8.87
N ASP A 34 -4.52 2.33 7.92
CA ASP A 34 -3.73 1.24 7.33
C ASP A 34 -2.72 0.66 8.32
N GLU A 35 -2.15 1.46 9.26
CA GLU A 35 -1.27 0.93 10.30
C GLU A 35 -1.98 -0.06 11.22
N ALA A 36 -3.19 0.27 11.67
CA ALA A 36 -4.00 -0.63 12.50
C ALA A 36 -4.35 -1.93 11.76
N TYR A 37 -4.57 -1.83 10.45
CA TYR A 37 -4.84 -2.99 9.59
C TYR A 37 -3.61 -3.87 9.42
N TYR A 38 -2.40 -3.32 9.24
CA TYR A 38 -1.16 -4.09 9.15
C TYR A 38 -0.70 -4.62 10.51
N TRP A 39 -1.00 -3.91 11.61
CA TRP A 39 -0.83 -4.45 12.95
C TRP A 39 -1.71 -5.69 13.16
N TRP A 40 -2.96 -5.62 12.72
CA TRP A 40 -3.85 -6.76 12.81
C TRP A 40 -3.40 -7.95 11.93
N TRP A 41 -2.71 -7.72 10.81
CA TRP A 41 -2.06 -8.81 10.06
C TRP A 41 -1.00 -9.52 10.90
N ALA A 42 -0.15 -8.76 11.57
CA ALA A 42 0.95 -9.28 12.36
C ALA A 42 0.48 -10.04 13.62
N GLU A 43 -0.49 -9.48 14.35
CA GLU A 43 -0.91 -9.97 15.67
C GLU A 43 -2.22 -10.76 15.61
N GLY A 44 -3.17 -10.38 14.77
CA GLY A 44 -4.50 -11.00 14.68
C GLY A 44 -4.59 -12.17 13.71
N CYS A 45 -3.90 -12.09 12.54
CA CYS A 45 -3.85 -13.18 11.57
C CYS A 45 -2.64 -14.09 11.77
N GLY A 46 -1.57 -13.57 12.40
CA GLY A 46 -0.25 -14.18 12.44
C GLY A 46 0.55 -13.97 11.15
N LEU A 47 1.87 -14.21 11.25
CA LEU A 47 2.76 -14.04 10.11
C LEU A 47 2.50 -15.08 9.03
N ASP A 48 2.38 -14.60 7.79
CA ASP A 48 2.27 -15.41 6.60
C ASP A 48 3.14 -14.83 5.47
N TRP A 49 3.32 -15.58 4.39
CA TRP A 49 4.15 -15.19 3.24
C TRP A 49 3.48 -14.17 2.32
N GLY A 50 2.25 -13.77 2.61
CA GLY A 50 1.52 -12.74 1.88
C GLY A 50 0.20 -12.40 2.56
N TYR A 51 -0.39 -11.27 2.15
CA TYR A 51 -1.69 -10.81 2.59
C TYR A 51 -2.48 -10.27 1.39
N TYR A 52 -3.77 -10.05 1.58
CA TYR A 52 -4.66 -9.66 0.49
C TYR A 52 -4.18 -8.42 -0.28
N ASP A 53 -3.73 -7.37 0.42
CA ASP A 53 -3.40 -6.08 -0.21
C ASP A 53 -1.91 -5.95 -0.59
N HIS A 54 -1.00 -6.55 0.19
CA HIS A 54 0.44 -6.35 0.06
C HIS A 54 1.25 -7.60 0.47
N PRO A 55 2.51 -7.69 0.00
CA PRO A 55 3.48 -8.64 0.52
C PRO A 55 3.78 -8.42 2.01
N PRO A 56 4.43 -9.38 2.71
CA PRO A 56 4.44 -9.47 4.17
C PRO A 56 5.42 -8.55 4.91
N ALA A 57 6.29 -7.80 4.24
CA ALA A 57 7.39 -7.11 4.92
C ALA A 57 6.93 -6.15 6.03
N VAL A 58 5.81 -5.43 5.83
CA VAL A 58 5.28 -4.51 6.85
C VAL A 58 4.77 -5.26 8.08
N ALA A 59 4.05 -6.37 7.89
CA ALA A 59 3.58 -7.19 8.99
C ALA A 59 4.75 -7.81 9.77
N PHE A 60 5.79 -8.28 9.08
CA PHE A 60 7.01 -8.77 9.71
C PHE A 60 7.72 -7.71 10.56
N LEU A 61 7.83 -6.47 10.07
CA LEU A 61 8.43 -5.37 10.84
C LEU A 61 7.61 -5.03 12.11
N ILE A 62 6.28 -5.03 11.98
CA ILE A 62 5.40 -4.78 13.13
C ILE A 62 5.52 -5.92 14.15
N TRP A 63 5.48 -7.17 13.70
CA TRP A 63 5.67 -8.34 14.57
C TRP A 63 6.99 -8.31 15.34
N LEU A 64 8.08 -7.84 14.69
CA LEU A 64 9.41 -7.78 15.29
C LEU A 64 9.46 -6.89 16.55
N THR A 65 8.64 -5.85 16.61
CA THR A 65 8.64 -4.87 17.72
C THR A 65 7.26 -4.69 18.38
N GLY A 66 6.20 -5.29 17.85
CA GLY A 66 4.83 -5.18 18.37
C GLY A 66 4.65 -5.62 19.81
N TRP A 67 5.47 -6.59 20.26
CA TRP A 67 5.51 -7.05 21.64
C TRP A 67 5.82 -5.95 22.68
N MET A 68 6.41 -4.82 22.25
CA MET A 68 6.62 -3.66 23.11
C MET A 68 5.32 -2.89 23.42
N GLY A 69 4.24 -3.21 22.73
CA GLY A 69 2.91 -2.65 22.92
C GLY A 69 2.72 -1.22 22.42
N GLY A 70 1.45 -0.84 22.29
CA GLY A 70 1.02 0.49 21.88
C GLY A 70 1.49 0.91 20.49
N GLU A 71 1.25 2.15 20.16
CA GLU A 71 1.63 2.77 18.88
C GLU A 71 3.15 2.73 18.65
N PHE A 72 3.91 2.83 19.74
CA PHE A 72 5.37 2.77 19.73
C PHE A 72 5.87 1.42 19.22
N GLY A 73 5.36 0.31 19.76
CA GLY A 73 5.73 -1.03 19.33
C GLY A 73 5.44 -1.28 17.86
N VAL A 74 4.30 -0.80 17.37
CA VAL A 74 3.91 -0.91 15.95
C VAL A 74 4.91 -0.20 15.02
N ARG A 75 5.50 0.92 15.47
CA ARG A 75 6.31 1.82 14.61
C ARG A 75 7.81 1.68 14.77
N LEU A 76 8.30 1.10 15.86
CA LEU A 76 9.73 1.14 16.19
C LEU A 76 10.61 0.58 15.07
N ALA A 77 10.32 -0.61 14.54
CA ALA A 77 11.09 -1.21 13.45
C ALA A 77 11.10 -0.31 12.20
N THR A 78 9.97 0.25 11.85
CA THR A 78 9.82 1.18 10.71
C THR A 78 10.65 2.44 10.90
N THR A 79 10.63 3.05 12.09
CA THR A 79 11.40 4.27 12.35
C THR A 79 12.91 4.07 12.23
N VAL A 80 13.41 2.86 12.53
CA VAL A 80 14.83 2.50 12.36
C VAL A 80 15.24 2.43 10.88
N LEU A 81 14.34 2.03 9.99
CA LEU A 81 14.66 1.91 8.56
C LEU A 81 14.99 3.28 7.94
N GLN A 82 14.36 4.37 8.39
CA GLN A 82 14.57 5.69 7.79
C GLN A 82 16.01 6.18 7.86
N PRO A 83 16.66 6.27 9.02
CA PRO A 83 18.06 6.69 9.06
C PRO A 83 18.97 5.73 8.27
N LEU A 84 18.65 4.43 8.22
CA LEU A 84 19.43 3.44 7.48
C LEU A 84 19.38 3.68 5.96
N TYR A 85 18.19 3.84 5.36
CA TYR A 85 18.13 4.05 3.91
C TYR A 85 18.66 5.43 3.50
N LEU A 86 18.49 6.46 4.31
CA LEU A 86 19.10 7.78 4.06
C LEU A 86 20.62 7.74 4.23
N TRP A 87 21.12 6.96 5.19
CA TRP A 87 22.55 6.74 5.33
C TRP A 87 23.14 6.01 4.11
N ILE A 88 22.46 4.98 3.59
CA ILE A 88 22.88 4.29 2.37
C ILE A 88 22.90 5.26 1.19
N LEU A 89 21.89 6.12 1.04
CA LEU A 89 21.83 7.13 -0.02
C LEU A 89 22.98 8.15 0.10
N TRP A 90 23.27 8.61 1.33
CA TRP A 90 24.44 9.48 1.59
C TRP A 90 25.74 8.79 1.22
N ARG A 91 25.92 7.53 1.63
CA ARG A 91 27.14 6.79 1.33
C ARG A 91 27.31 6.55 -0.17
N LEU A 92 26.21 6.28 -0.88
CA LEU A 92 26.21 6.19 -2.34
C LEU A 92 26.63 7.52 -2.98
N TRP A 93 26.10 8.64 -2.49
CA TRP A 93 26.51 9.98 -2.90
C TRP A 93 28.01 10.22 -2.66
N ALA A 94 28.48 9.97 -1.45
CA ALA A 94 29.85 10.25 -1.04
C ALA A 94 30.91 9.44 -1.80
N VAL A 95 30.57 8.22 -2.26
CA VAL A 95 31.48 7.39 -3.08
C VAL A 95 31.70 8.01 -4.46
N HIS A 96 30.70 8.67 -5.02
CA HIS A 96 30.74 9.28 -6.35
C HIS A 96 31.22 10.74 -6.35
N HIS A 97 31.34 11.36 -5.19
CA HIS A 97 31.76 12.75 -5.05
C HIS A 97 32.96 12.85 -4.10
N ARG A 98 34.14 12.88 -4.69
CA ARG A 98 35.43 12.93 -3.94
C ARG A 98 35.44 14.08 -2.92
N GLY A 99 35.54 13.76 -1.65
CA GLY A 99 35.66 14.74 -0.58
C GLY A 99 34.35 15.48 -0.26
N ALA A 100 33.30 14.74 0.01
CA ALA A 100 32.07 15.32 0.57
C ALA A 100 32.38 16.26 1.73
N SER A 101 31.97 17.52 1.61
CA SER A 101 32.28 18.59 2.57
C SER A 101 31.22 18.68 3.68
N MET A 102 31.57 19.36 4.79
CA MET A 102 30.61 19.64 5.86
C MET A 102 29.34 20.35 5.39
N PRO A 103 29.38 21.40 4.54
CA PRO A 103 28.19 22.03 4.00
C PRO A 103 27.31 21.06 3.20
N GLN A 104 27.91 20.14 2.43
CA GLN A 104 27.15 19.13 1.67
C GLN A 104 26.48 18.13 2.61
N ALA A 105 27.12 17.70 3.70
CA ALA A 105 26.55 16.81 4.70
C ALA A 105 25.30 17.43 5.38
N ILE A 106 25.40 18.67 5.79
CA ILE A 106 24.29 19.42 6.39
C ILE A 106 23.15 19.62 5.37
N MET A 107 23.48 20.02 4.13
CA MET A 107 22.50 20.22 3.08
C MET A 107 21.79 18.91 2.71
N PHE A 108 22.49 17.77 2.65
CA PHE A 108 21.87 16.47 2.43
C PHE A 108 20.78 16.16 3.46
N ALA A 109 21.12 16.24 4.74
CA ALA A 109 20.16 15.98 5.81
C ALA A 109 18.98 16.96 5.77
N ALA A 110 19.25 18.26 5.54
CA ALA A 110 18.21 19.29 5.45
C ALA A 110 17.30 19.11 4.22
N ILE A 111 17.83 18.72 3.05
CA ILE A 111 17.05 18.40 1.85
C ILE A 111 16.17 17.17 2.12
N CYS A 112 16.73 16.10 2.69
CA CYS A 112 15.92 14.91 3.06
C CYS A 112 14.80 15.30 4.02
N PHE A 113 15.09 16.09 5.06
CA PHE A 113 14.09 16.55 6.03
C PHE A 113 13.03 17.46 5.39
N SER A 114 13.36 18.16 4.31
CA SER A 114 12.42 19.01 3.56
C SER A 114 11.44 18.24 2.68
N MET A 115 11.62 16.93 2.48
CA MET A 115 10.73 16.10 1.64
C MET A 115 9.48 15.66 2.44
N PRO A 116 8.26 16.11 2.08
CA PRO A 116 7.06 15.86 2.87
C PRO A 116 6.78 14.38 3.09
N LEU A 117 6.93 13.54 2.06
CA LEU A 117 6.65 12.11 2.18
C LEU A 117 7.65 11.38 3.05
N LEU A 118 8.92 11.83 3.12
CA LEU A 118 9.89 11.24 4.05
C LEU A 118 9.52 11.53 5.52
N GLN A 119 8.74 12.58 5.80
CA GLN A 119 8.25 12.85 7.16
C GLN A 119 7.22 11.81 7.61
N LEU A 120 6.36 11.36 6.69
CA LEU A 120 5.30 10.38 6.98
C LEU A 120 5.83 8.94 6.95
N TYR A 121 6.54 8.58 5.87
CA TYR A 121 6.97 7.19 5.63
C TYR A 121 8.25 6.79 6.37
N GLY A 122 8.82 7.68 7.15
CA GLY A 122 9.80 7.35 8.19
C GLY A 122 9.18 7.20 9.58
N LEU A 123 7.87 7.44 9.73
CA LEU A 123 7.13 7.33 10.98
C LEU A 123 6.11 6.19 10.92
N LEU A 124 5.23 6.21 9.91
CA LEU A 124 4.10 5.30 9.80
C LEU A 124 4.54 3.91 9.32
N SER A 125 4.04 2.86 9.96
CA SER A 125 4.31 1.46 9.60
C SER A 125 3.48 1.05 8.39
N LEU A 126 3.96 1.43 7.22
CA LEU A 126 3.35 1.17 5.92
C LEU A 126 4.34 0.41 5.02
N PRO A 127 3.87 -0.32 3.99
CA PRO A 127 4.73 -1.09 3.08
C PRO A 127 5.79 -0.25 2.36
N ASP A 128 5.62 1.06 2.34
CA ASP A 128 6.51 2.04 1.71
C ASP A 128 7.83 2.21 2.46
N ALA A 129 7.85 2.03 3.78
CA ALA A 129 9.08 2.14 4.58
C ALA A 129 10.09 1.00 4.26
N PRO A 130 9.72 -0.29 4.30
CA PRO A 130 10.61 -1.35 3.85
C PRO A 130 10.94 -1.24 2.36
N LEU A 131 10.03 -0.72 1.51
CA LEU A 131 10.30 -0.47 0.09
C LEU A 131 11.45 0.52 -0.11
N LEU A 132 11.48 1.65 0.60
CA LEU A 132 12.56 2.65 0.52
C LEU A 132 13.91 2.07 0.98
N PHE A 133 13.89 1.27 2.04
CA PHE A 133 15.10 0.60 2.52
C PHE A 133 15.63 -0.40 1.49
N ALA A 134 14.77 -1.28 0.98
CA ALA A 134 15.13 -2.24 -0.06
C ALA A 134 15.58 -1.54 -1.36
N ALA A 135 14.95 -0.42 -1.74
CA ALA A 135 15.33 0.38 -2.90
C ALA A 135 16.74 0.98 -2.73
N SER A 136 17.06 1.50 -1.56
CA SER A 136 18.39 2.06 -1.28
C SER A 136 19.47 0.97 -1.30
N LEU A 137 19.18 -0.22 -0.76
CA LEU A 137 20.08 -1.38 -0.85
C LEU A 137 20.27 -1.83 -2.30
N PHE A 138 19.18 -1.91 -3.07
CA PHE A 138 19.24 -2.27 -4.48
C PHE A 138 20.10 -1.28 -5.28
N MET A 139 19.89 0.04 -5.09
CA MET A 139 20.70 1.08 -5.73
C MET A 139 22.17 0.95 -5.37
N TRP A 140 22.47 0.72 -4.10
CA TRP A 140 23.85 0.52 -3.61
C TRP A 140 24.52 -0.71 -4.22
N PHE A 141 23.85 -1.86 -4.18
CA PHE A 141 24.44 -3.11 -4.66
C PHE A 141 24.54 -3.15 -6.19
N LEU A 142 23.58 -2.57 -6.91
CA LEU A 142 23.63 -2.48 -8.36
C LEU A 142 24.76 -1.57 -8.84
N ASP A 143 24.96 -0.41 -8.21
CA ASP A 143 26.09 0.47 -8.48
C ASP A 143 27.43 -0.25 -8.21
N ARG A 144 27.52 -0.97 -7.09
CA ARG A 144 28.71 -1.75 -6.76
C ARG A 144 28.97 -2.86 -7.76
N LEU A 145 27.92 -3.60 -8.19
CA LEU A 145 28.02 -4.64 -9.20
C LEU A 145 28.49 -4.09 -10.56
N GLN A 146 27.99 -2.91 -10.94
CA GLN A 146 28.41 -2.24 -12.18
C GLN A 146 29.89 -1.83 -12.14
N ARG A 147 30.37 -1.30 -11.00
CA ARG A 147 31.78 -0.86 -10.85
C ARG A 147 32.74 -2.02 -10.62
N LYS A 148 32.33 -3.07 -9.94
CA LYS A 148 33.12 -4.27 -9.60
C LYS A 148 32.28 -5.52 -9.80
N PRO A 149 32.17 -6.02 -11.04
CA PRO A 149 31.40 -7.23 -11.34
C PRO A 149 31.91 -8.42 -10.53
N SER A 150 31.01 -9.12 -9.82
CA SER A 150 31.32 -10.31 -9.03
C SER A 150 30.08 -11.15 -8.76
N LEU A 151 30.25 -12.46 -8.55
CA LEU A 151 29.15 -13.38 -8.18
C LEU A 151 28.45 -12.93 -6.89
N LEU A 152 29.23 -12.59 -5.87
CA LEU A 152 28.70 -12.12 -4.59
C LEU A 152 27.91 -10.81 -4.76
N GLY A 153 28.37 -9.91 -5.65
CA GLY A 153 27.65 -8.69 -6.00
C GLY A 153 26.29 -9.01 -6.63
N ALA A 154 26.22 -9.97 -7.57
CA ALA A 154 24.97 -10.41 -8.18
C ALA A 154 24.02 -11.05 -7.16
N VAL A 155 24.53 -11.85 -6.21
CA VAL A 155 23.74 -12.41 -5.11
C VAL A 155 23.12 -11.30 -4.25
N TRP A 156 23.89 -10.27 -3.86
CA TRP A 156 23.34 -9.17 -3.05
C TRP A 156 22.30 -8.32 -3.79
N VAL A 157 22.45 -8.11 -5.11
CA VAL A 157 21.41 -7.48 -5.91
C VAL A 157 20.16 -8.36 -5.95
N GLY A 158 20.30 -9.68 -6.04
CA GLY A 158 19.20 -10.65 -5.96
C GLY A 158 18.45 -10.61 -4.63
N VAL A 159 19.17 -10.55 -3.51
CA VAL A 159 18.60 -10.39 -2.16
C VAL A 159 17.82 -9.07 -2.05
N ALA A 160 18.40 -7.96 -2.51
CA ALA A 160 17.73 -6.66 -2.50
C ALA A 160 16.48 -6.64 -3.41
N THR A 161 16.53 -7.36 -4.54
CA THR A 161 15.38 -7.54 -5.45
C THR A 161 14.24 -8.31 -4.76
N ALA A 162 14.54 -9.40 -4.07
CA ALA A 162 13.54 -10.13 -3.30
C ALA A 162 12.95 -9.27 -2.17
N ALA A 163 13.78 -8.49 -1.46
CA ALA A 163 13.33 -7.55 -0.44
C ALA A 163 12.38 -6.47 -0.99
N LEU A 164 12.65 -5.95 -2.21
CA LEU A 164 11.72 -5.06 -2.93
C LEU A 164 10.38 -5.75 -3.19
N GLY A 165 10.40 -6.99 -3.68
CA GLY A 165 9.21 -7.79 -3.93
C GLY A 165 8.40 -8.02 -2.65
N TYR A 166 9.05 -8.41 -1.55
CA TYR A 166 8.41 -8.59 -0.24
C TYR A 166 7.85 -7.29 0.37
N SER A 167 8.38 -6.14 -0.04
CA SER A 167 7.91 -4.84 0.46
C SER A 167 6.66 -4.37 -0.28
N LYS A 168 6.73 -4.27 -1.60
CA LYS A 168 5.63 -3.77 -2.42
C LYS A 168 5.83 -4.10 -3.90
N TYR A 169 4.78 -4.50 -4.62
CA TYR A 169 4.87 -4.91 -6.02
C TYR A 169 5.44 -3.83 -6.96
N GLN A 170 5.24 -2.56 -6.65
CA GLN A 170 5.81 -1.46 -7.44
C GLN A 170 7.35 -1.43 -7.44
N GLY A 171 8.01 -2.18 -6.57
CA GLY A 171 9.46 -2.38 -6.61
C GLY A 171 9.95 -2.96 -7.93
N VAL A 172 9.08 -3.66 -8.68
CA VAL A 172 9.38 -4.19 -10.02
C VAL A 172 9.81 -3.10 -11.01
N ILE A 173 9.31 -1.87 -10.87
CA ILE A 173 9.68 -0.73 -11.74
C ILE A 173 11.17 -0.41 -11.56
N LEU A 174 11.65 -0.38 -10.31
CA LEU A 174 13.06 -0.13 -10.01
C LEU A 174 13.94 -1.28 -10.52
N VAL A 175 13.52 -2.53 -10.30
CA VAL A 175 14.23 -3.73 -10.77
C VAL A 175 14.34 -3.73 -12.30
N ALA A 176 13.25 -3.48 -13.02
CA ALA A 176 13.24 -3.41 -14.47
C ALA A 176 14.16 -2.29 -14.99
N THR A 177 14.07 -1.09 -14.39
CA THR A 177 14.96 0.04 -14.72
C THR A 177 16.42 -0.31 -14.52
N GLY A 178 16.76 -0.91 -13.38
CA GLY A 178 18.14 -1.31 -13.05
C GLY A 178 18.65 -2.41 -13.97
N LEU A 179 17.83 -3.42 -14.26
CA LEU A 179 18.19 -4.54 -15.13
C LEU A 179 18.45 -4.07 -16.57
N LEU A 180 17.55 -3.26 -17.12
CA LEU A 180 17.72 -2.71 -18.48
C LEU A 180 19.00 -1.88 -18.56
N LEU A 181 19.24 -1.00 -17.62
CA LEU A 181 20.47 -0.21 -17.62
C LEU A 181 21.71 -1.10 -17.44
N TYR A 182 21.69 -2.06 -16.51
CA TYR A 182 22.84 -2.95 -16.29
C TYR A 182 23.20 -3.74 -17.55
N LEU A 183 22.23 -4.22 -18.31
CA LEU A 183 22.45 -5.01 -19.52
C LEU A 183 22.88 -4.14 -20.71
N PHE A 184 22.26 -2.98 -20.90
CA PHE A 184 22.42 -2.18 -22.12
C PHE A 184 23.34 -0.95 -21.97
N TYR A 185 23.78 -0.60 -20.75
CA TYR A 185 24.69 0.51 -20.56
C TYR A 185 26.06 0.20 -21.17
N ARG A 186 26.53 1.08 -22.06
CA ARG A 186 27.86 1.03 -22.67
C ARG A 186 28.72 2.16 -22.15
N GLU A 187 29.93 1.83 -21.69
CA GLU A 187 30.91 2.85 -21.32
C GLU A 187 31.47 3.52 -22.60
N PRO A 188 31.66 4.84 -22.59
CA PRO A 188 32.14 5.57 -23.75
C PRO A 188 33.59 5.26 -24.14
N SER A 189 34.37 4.69 -23.25
CA SER A 189 35.79 4.31 -23.51
C SER A 189 35.84 3.00 -24.31
N GLY A 190 36.11 3.13 -25.59
CA GLY A 190 36.15 2.05 -26.58
C GLY A 190 37.29 1.05 -26.41
N HIS A 191 37.30 0.26 -25.35
CA HIS A 191 38.16 -0.92 -25.29
C HIS A 191 37.44 -2.11 -25.94
N SER A 192 38.14 -2.84 -26.78
CA SER A 192 37.71 -3.92 -27.66
C SER A 192 37.18 -5.20 -26.99
N ASP A 193 36.99 -5.22 -25.68
CA ASP A 193 36.47 -6.37 -24.91
C ASP A 193 34.92 -6.41 -24.80
N GLY A 194 34.20 -5.78 -25.70
CA GLY A 194 32.75 -5.58 -25.61
C GLY A 194 31.93 -6.87 -25.51
N GLU A 195 32.28 -7.92 -26.27
CA GLU A 195 31.54 -9.17 -26.27
C GLU A 195 31.75 -10.00 -24.98
N ARG A 196 32.98 -10.09 -24.51
CA ARG A 196 33.31 -10.83 -23.29
C ARG A 196 32.69 -10.19 -22.03
N ARG A 197 32.65 -8.86 -21.98
CA ARG A 197 31.93 -8.10 -20.93
C ARG A 197 30.40 -8.28 -21.02
N SER A 198 29.85 -8.37 -22.22
CA SER A 198 28.41 -8.59 -22.44
C SER A 198 27.97 -9.96 -21.89
N HIS A 199 28.67 -11.05 -22.24
CA HIS A 199 28.36 -12.40 -21.74
C HIS A 199 28.46 -12.48 -20.21
N SER A 200 29.49 -11.86 -19.60
CA SER A 200 29.63 -11.80 -18.16
C SER A 200 28.47 -11.06 -17.48
N ARG A 201 27.99 -9.95 -18.06
CA ARG A 201 26.82 -9.20 -17.52
C ARG A 201 25.54 -10.00 -17.60
N CYS A 202 25.27 -10.68 -18.73
CA CYS A 202 24.10 -11.54 -18.87
C CYS A 202 24.11 -12.68 -17.84
N PHE A 203 25.27 -13.30 -17.61
CA PHE A 203 25.40 -14.34 -16.60
C PHE A 203 25.16 -13.82 -15.17
N LEU A 204 25.74 -12.68 -14.80
CA LEU A 204 25.52 -12.06 -13.48
C LEU A 204 24.07 -11.60 -13.31
N ALA A 205 23.42 -11.10 -14.35
CA ALA A 205 22.01 -10.76 -14.34
C ALA A 205 21.11 -12.00 -14.15
N ALA A 206 21.45 -13.10 -14.84
CA ALA A 206 20.75 -14.36 -14.67
C ALA A 206 20.89 -14.91 -13.24
N LEU A 207 22.11 -14.88 -12.66
CA LEU A 207 22.34 -15.25 -11.27
C LEU A 207 21.55 -14.35 -10.31
N TRP A 208 21.59 -13.05 -10.50
CA TRP A 208 20.79 -12.10 -9.72
C TRP A 208 19.30 -12.44 -9.75
N LEU A 209 18.70 -12.66 -10.94
CA LEU A 209 17.28 -12.99 -11.09
C LEU A 209 16.95 -14.35 -10.50
N LEU A 210 17.85 -15.34 -10.63
CA LEU A 210 17.67 -16.67 -10.02
C LEU A 210 17.61 -16.56 -8.48
N VAL A 211 18.56 -15.85 -7.87
CA VAL A 211 18.57 -15.62 -6.40
C VAL A 211 17.28 -14.92 -5.97
N ALA A 212 16.86 -13.88 -6.70
CA ALA A 212 15.62 -13.18 -6.39
C ALA A 212 14.40 -14.11 -6.48
N ALA A 213 14.31 -14.93 -7.54
CA ALA A 213 13.20 -15.86 -7.75
C ALA A 213 13.14 -16.92 -6.64
N VAL A 214 14.28 -17.51 -6.27
CA VAL A 214 14.36 -18.52 -5.20
C VAL A 214 13.92 -17.92 -3.86
N LEU A 215 14.42 -16.73 -3.50
CA LEU A 215 14.07 -16.08 -2.25
C LEU A 215 12.61 -15.59 -2.23
N TYR A 216 12.02 -15.26 -3.37
CA TYR A 216 10.64 -14.80 -3.46
C TYR A 216 9.62 -15.93 -3.65
N MET A 217 10.09 -17.17 -3.83
CA MET A 217 9.25 -18.35 -4.05
C MET A 217 8.16 -18.56 -2.98
N PRO A 218 8.41 -18.39 -1.66
CA PRO A 218 7.37 -18.55 -0.65
C PRO A 218 6.16 -17.67 -0.90
N HIS A 219 6.37 -16.39 -1.31
CA HIS A 219 5.28 -15.49 -1.64
C HIS A 219 4.53 -15.90 -2.91
N LEU A 220 5.23 -16.37 -3.94
CA LEU A 220 4.60 -16.88 -5.16
C LEU A 220 3.72 -18.11 -4.88
N LEU A 221 4.17 -19.01 -4.01
CA LEU A 221 3.38 -20.16 -3.56
C LEU A 221 2.16 -19.71 -2.76
N TRP A 222 2.31 -18.69 -1.92
CA TRP A 222 1.18 -18.10 -1.20
C TRP A 222 0.14 -17.52 -2.18
N LEU A 223 0.56 -16.73 -3.18
CA LEU A 223 -0.33 -16.19 -4.22
C LEU A 223 -1.08 -17.29 -4.97
N TYR A 224 -0.37 -18.35 -5.35
CA TYR A 224 -0.96 -19.51 -6.03
C TYR A 224 -2.04 -20.19 -5.18
N ARG A 225 -1.79 -20.41 -3.88
CA ARG A 225 -2.76 -21.01 -2.95
C ARG A 225 -3.98 -20.15 -2.68
N HIS A 226 -3.88 -18.83 -2.92
CA HIS A 226 -4.96 -17.86 -2.73
C HIS A 226 -5.52 -17.34 -4.07
N ASP A 227 -5.46 -18.16 -5.13
CA ASP A 227 -6.05 -17.86 -6.45
C ASP A 227 -5.63 -16.51 -7.02
N PHE A 228 -4.39 -16.07 -6.73
CA PHE A 228 -3.86 -14.76 -7.13
C PHE A 228 -4.76 -13.58 -6.77
N ALA A 229 -5.49 -13.66 -5.67
CA ALA A 229 -6.48 -12.66 -5.27
C ALA A 229 -5.94 -11.23 -5.28
N THR A 230 -4.74 -11.01 -4.75
CA THR A 230 -4.06 -9.70 -4.75
C THR A 230 -3.81 -9.17 -6.16
N VAL A 231 -3.34 -10.04 -7.06
CA VAL A 231 -3.05 -9.69 -8.46
C VAL A 231 -4.34 -9.36 -9.19
N ASN A 232 -5.37 -10.18 -9.03
CA ASN A 232 -6.70 -9.97 -9.60
C ASN A 232 -7.30 -8.64 -9.14
N TYR A 233 -7.20 -8.32 -7.85
CA TYR A 233 -7.66 -7.05 -7.31
C TYR A 233 -6.94 -5.86 -7.98
N HIS A 234 -5.60 -5.87 -8.02
CA HIS A 234 -4.85 -4.73 -8.54
C HIS A 234 -4.97 -4.55 -10.06
N LEU A 235 -5.03 -5.65 -10.82
CA LEU A 235 -5.07 -5.58 -12.29
C LEU A 235 -6.49 -5.46 -12.84
N LEU A 236 -7.47 -6.16 -12.26
CA LEU A 236 -8.81 -6.26 -12.83
C LEU A 236 -9.81 -5.34 -12.13
N GLU A 237 -9.93 -5.41 -10.80
CA GLU A 237 -10.96 -4.66 -10.09
C GLU A 237 -10.63 -3.16 -9.96
N ARG A 238 -9.39 -2.84 -9.58
CA ARG A 238 -8.98 -1.44 -9.35
C ARG A 238 -8.89 -0.62 -10.63
N GLY A 239 -8.55 -1.26 -11.76
CA GLY A 239 -8.40 -0.63 -13.07
C GLY A 239 -9.67 -0.49 -13.91
N SER A 240 -10.84 -0.92 -13.42
CA SER A 240 -12.09 -0.98 -14.19
C SER A 240 -12.92 0.32 -14.19
N ARG A 241 -12.41 1.40 -13.58
CA ARG A 241 -13.16 2.67 -13.50
C ARG A 241 -13.06 3.47 -14.79
N ALA A 242 -14.18 4.07 -15.21
CA ALA A 242 -14.18 5.02 -16.32
C ALA A 242 -13.22 6.19 -16.04
N TYR A 243 -12.44 6.58 -17.04
CA TYR A 243 -11.50 7.70 -16.94
C TYR A 243 -12.21 9.00 -16.54
N ARG A 244 -11.59 9.74 -15.64
CA ARG A 244 -11.97 11.10 -15.25
C ARG A 244 -10.74 12.00 -15.29
N VAL A 245 -10.84 13.15 -15.91
CA VAL A 245 -9.76 14.14 -15.98
C VAL A 245 -9.22 14.49 -14.58
N SER A 246 -10.10 14.50 -13.57
CA SER A 246 -9.71 14.73 -12.18
C SER A 246 -8.63 13.78 -11.67
N PHE A 247 -8.57 12.52 -12.13
CA PHE A 247 -7.53 11.57 -11.71
C PHE A 247 -6.14 12.01 -12.15
N THR A 248 -6.02 12.50 -13.39
CA THR A 248 -4.74 13.00 -13.92
C THR A 248 -4.36 14.33 -13.28
N VAL A 249 -5.33 15.24 -13.06
CA VAL A 249 -5.07 16.51 -12.37
C VAL A 249 -4.63 16.24 -10.91
N GLU A 250 -5.32 15.36 -10.18
CA GLU A 250 -4.93 14.95 -8.82
C GLU A 250 -3.51 14.34 -8.82
N TYR A 251 -3.16 13.54 -9.81
CA TYR A 251 -1.81 12.99 -9.95
C TYR A 251 -0.76 14.10 -10.07
N LEU A 252 -0.97 15.06 -10.97
CA LEU A 252 -0.03 16.18 -11.16
C LEU A 252 0.12 17.03 -9.90
N LEU A 253 -0.98 17.30 -9.20
CA LEU A 253 -0.95 17.99 -7.90
C LEU A 253 -0.22 17.18 -6.83
N ASN A 254 -0.41 15.86 -6.82
CA ASN A 254 0.29 14.96 -5.91
C ASN A 254 1.81 14.99 -6.11
N LEU A 255 2.30 15.19 -7.35
CA LEU A 255 3.75 15.34 -7.59
C LEU A 255 4.35 16.55 -6.86
N LEU A 256 3.58 17.62 -6.66
CA LEU A 256 4.03 18.76 -5.87
C LEU A 256 4.28 18.34 -4.40
N LEU A 257 3.40 17.51 -3.85
CA LEU A 257 3.58 16.96 -2.49
C LEU A 257 4.75 15.98 -2.42
N VAL A 258 4.91 15.13 -3.45
CA VAL A 258 6.00 14.12 -3.52
C VAL A 258 7.36 14.80 -3.51
N PHE A 259 7.56 15.82 -4.35
CA PHE A 259 8.88 16.39 -4.63
C PHE A 259 9.16 17.70 -3.89
N ASN A 260 8.26 18.18 -3.06
CA ASN A 260 8.26 19.51 -2.47
C ASN A 260 8.27 20.61 -3.55
N PRO A 261 7.21 21.41 -3.71
CA PRO A 261 7.08 22.35 -4.82
C PRO A 261 8.22 23.37 -4.90
N LEU A 262 8.81 23.70 -3.76
CA LEU A 262 9.93 24.63 -3.68
C LEU A 262 11.26 24.02 -4.18
N LEU A 263 11.38 22.67 -4.21
CA LEU A 263 12.58 21.96 -4.63
C LEU A 263 12.54 21.48 -6.08
N ILE A 264 11.39 21.44 -6.74
CA ILE A 264 11.22 20.90 -8.11
C ILE A 264 12.19 21.58 -9.09
N TRP A 265 12.33 22.89 -9.01
CA TRP A 265 13.26 23.62 -9.89
C TRP A 265 14.72 23.14 -9.73
N PHE A 266 15.14 22.86 -8.50
CA PHE A 266 16.51 22.39 -8.21
C PHE A 266 16.72 20.93 -8.63
N ILE A 267 15.67 20.09 -8.53
CA ILE A 267 15.68 18.70 -9.04
C ILE A 267 15.93 18.74 -10.55
N VAL A 268 15.16 19.52 -11.29
CA VAL A 268 15.29 19.66 -12.75
C VAL A 268 16.67 20.21 -13.12
N LYS A 269 17.12 21.29 -12.50
CA LYS A 269 18.45 21.89 -12.78
C LYS A 269 19.62 20.96 -12.43
N GLY A 270 19.50 20.17 -11.39
CA GLY A 270 20.48 19.14 -11.04
C GLY A 270 20.50 18.00 -12.04
N GLY A 271 19.31 17.50 -12.47
CA GLY A 271 19.18 16.43 -13.44
C GLY A 271 19.66 16.80 -14.85
N LEU A 272 19.53 18.07 -15.24
CA LEU A 272 20.01 18.58 -16.54
C LEU A 272 21.51 18.88 -16.55
N LYS A 273 22.18 18.78 -15.43
CA LYS A 273 23.62 19.06 -15.35
C LYS A 273 24.40 17.95 -16.06
N LYS A 274 25.19 18.33 -17.06
CA LYS A 274 26.17 17.41 -17.67
C LYS A 274 27.25 17.08 -16.64
N THR A 275 27.44 15.81 -16.34
CA THR A 275 28.54 15.32 -15.53
C THR A 275 29.76 15.14 -16.42
N PRO A 276 30.87 15.86 -16.19
CA PRO A 276 32.09 15.71 -16.99
C PRO A 276 32.76 14.35 -16.78
N ASP A 277 32.45 13.68 -15.66
CA ASP A 277 33.12 12.49 -15.20
C ASP A 277 32.41 11.22 -15.73
N ASN A 278 33.12 10.42 -16.52
CA ASN A 278 32.60 9.16 -17.05
C ASN A 278 32.26 8.16 -15.92
N ASP A 279 32.99 8.23 -14.78
CA ASP A 279 32.82 7.31 -13.65
C ASP A 279 31.41 7.39 -12.99
N ASN A 280 30.76 8.55 -13.08
CA ASN A 280 29.46 8.79 -12.47
C ASN A 280 28.28 8.66 -13.45
N ARG A 281 28.56 8.33 -14.72
CA ARG A 281 27.53 8.35 -15.77
C ARG A 281 26.45 7.27 -15.54
N PHE A 282 26.86 6.06 -15.16
CA PHE A 282 25.91 4.97 -14.90
C PHE A 282 24.91 5.32 -13.78
N ILE A 283 25.44 5.72 -12.61
CA ILE A 283 24.58 6.02 -11.45
C ILE A 283 23.65 7.21 -11.75
N ASN A 284 24.12 8.23 -12.43
CA ASN A 284 23.30 9.39 -12.81
C ASN A 284 22.18 9.02 -13.78
N LEU A 285 22.45 8.16 -14.77
CA LEU A 285 21.45 7.63 -15.67
C LEU A 285 20.45 6.74 -14.90
N PHE A 286 20.93 5.91 -13.98
CA PHE A 286 20.07 5.06 -13.17
C PHE A 286 19.13 5.88 -12.28
N MET A 287 19.63 6.93 -11.63
CA MET A 287 18.79 7.86 -10.85
C MET A 287 17.78 8.59 -11.74
N LEU A 288 18.21 9.05 -12.94
CA LEU A 288 17.32 9.71 -13.89
C LEU A 288 16.20 8.79 -14.36
N TRP A 289 16.56 7.58 -14.82
CA TRP A 289 15.56 6.64 -15.31
C TRP A 289 14.66 6.11 -14.20
N THR A 290 15.15 6.01 -12.97
CA THR A 290 14.30 5.70 -11.80
C THR A 290 13.27 6.80 -11.58
N LEU A 291 13.68 8.08 -11.58
CA LEU A 291 12.75 9.21 -11.46
C LEU A 291 11.71 9.21 -12.59
N VAL A 292 12.17 9.06 -13.82
CA VAL A 292 11.32 9.10 -15.03
C VAL A 292 10.36 7.91 -15.06
N SER A 293 10.86 6.68 -14.84
CA SER A 293 10.03 5.47 -14.94
C SER A 293 8.88 5.45 -13.92
N TYR A 294 9.14 5.82 -12.65
CA TYR A 294 8.08 5.95 -11.66
C TYR A 294 7.07 7.05 -12.03
N THR A 295 7.56 8.24 -12.38
CA THR A 295 6.69 9.37 -12.72
C THR A 295 5.83 9.06 -13.95
N VAL A 296 6.43 8.52 -15.01
CA VAL A 296 5.69 8.20 -16.24
C VAL A 296 4.74 7.02 -16.04
N PHE A 297 5.17 5.96 -15.34
CA PHE A 297 4.31 4.80 -15.09
C PHE A 297 3.02 5.19 -14.35
N PHE A 298 3.12 5.98 -13.27
CA PHE A 298 1.94 6.41 -12.51
C PHE A 298 1.16 7.54 -13.17
N PHE A 299 1.79 8.34 -14.04
CA PHE A 299 1.08 9.22 -14.94
C PHE A 299 0.16 8.42 -15.87
N LEU A 300 0.68 7.37 -16.53
CA LEU A 300 -0.11 6.50 -17.37
C LEU A 300 -1.19 5.74 -16.59
N ALA A 301 -0.88 5.31 -15.35
CA ALA A 301 -1.85 4.68 -14.47
C ALA A 301 -3.01 5.61 -14.08
N SER A 302 -2.80 6.95 -14.05
CA SER A 302 -3.84 7.93 -13.77
C SER A 302 -4.98 7.96 -14.80
N PHE A 303 -4.72 7.44 -16.02
CA PHE A 303 -5.77 7.27 -17.04
C PHE A 303 -6.71 6.09 -16.75
N ARG A 304 -6.30 5.17 -15.87
CA ARG A 304 -7.11 4.01 -15.48
C ARG A 304 -7.80 4.15 -14.12
N GLY A 305 -7.36 5.11 -13.29
CA GLY A 305 -7.93 5.33 -11.99
C GLY A 305 -7.16 6.31 -11.12
N ARG A 306 -7.68 6.57 -9.93
CA ARG A 306 -7.05 7.47 -8.96
C ARG A 306 -5.73 6.89 -8.47
N THR A 307 -4.66 7.67 -8.57
CA THR A 307 -3.33 7.36 -8.04
C THR A 307 -3.12 8.03 -6.68
N GLN A 308 -2.27 7.43 -5.85
CA GLN A 308 -1.92 7.96 -4.54
C GLN A 308 -0.49 8.53 -4.55
N PRO A 309 -0.19 9.61 -3.78
CA PRO A 309 1.12 10.26 -3.78
C PRO A 309 2.28 9.29 -3.49
N GLN A 310 2.09 8.38 -2.53
CA GLN A 310 3.10 7.42 -2.10
C GLN A 310 3.54 6.42 -3.18
N TRP A 311 2.79 6.29 -4.26
CA TRP A 311 3.22 5.40 -5.36
C TRP A 311 4.49 5.90 -6.04
N ASN A 312 4.75 7.21 -5.98
CA ASN A 312 5.99 7.82 -6.48
C ASN A 312 7.10 7.90 -5.42
N LEU A 313 6.94 7.28 -4.24
CA LEU A 313 7.84 7.51 -3.11
C LEU A 313 9.30 7.11 -3.41
N VAL A 314 9.53 6.04 -4.19
CA VAL A 314 10.88 5.64 -4.61
C VAL A 314 11.56 6.74 -5.42
N ALA A 315 10.81 7.53 -6.18
CA ALA A 315 11.33 8.65 -6.98
C ALA A 315 11.85 9.82 -6.12
N VAL A 316 11.55 9.84 -4.81
CA VAL A 316 12.12 10.83 -3.88
C VAL A 316 13.63 10.64 -3.69
N LEU A 317 14.13 9.39 -3.73
CA LEU A 317 15.57 9.12 -3.57
C LEU A 317 16.41 9.77 -4.70
N PRO A 318 16.10 9.54 -6.00
CA PRO A 318 16.77 10.27 -7.07
C PRO A 318 16.51 11.78 -7.06
N SER A 319 15.37 12.24 -6.53
CA SER A 319 15.13 13.68 -6.39
C SER A 319 16.11 14.34 -5.43
N VAL A 320 16.35 13.72 -4.27
CA VAL A 320 17.40 14.15 -3.33
C VAL A 320 18.77 14.13 -4.02
N TRP A 321 19.09 13.08 -4.78
CA TRP A 321 20.33 12.96 -5.55
C TRP A 321 20.53 14.16 -6.48
N PHE A 322 19.53 14.56 -7.26
CA PHE A 322 19.63 15.67 -8.19
C PHE A 322 19.73 17.03 -7.51
N VAL A 323 19.02 17.25 -6.40
CA VAL A 323 19.24 18.49 -5.60
C VAL A 323 20.66 18.53 -5.09
N MET A 324 21.22 17.40 -4.64
CA MET A 324 22.62 17.32 -4.21
C MET A 324 23.62 17.56 -5.35
N GLN A 325 23.34 17.13 -6.60
CA GLN A 325 24.14 17.49 -7.77
C GLN A 325 24.16 19.01 -8.01
N TYR A 326 23.01 19.66 -7.80
CA TYR A 326 22.96 21.12 -7.86
C TYR A 326 23.82 21.76 -6.76
N VAL A 327 23.77 21.22 -5.53
CA VAL A 327 24.63 21.66 -4.40
C VAL A 327 26.11 21.51 -4.75
N ASP A 328 26.50 20.34 -5.25
CA ASP A 328 27.90 20.06 -5.62
C ASP A 328 28.43 21.02 -6.67
N ALA A 329 27.62 21.35 -7.69
CA ALA A 329 27.96 22.33 -8.70
C ALA A 329 28.27 23.72 -8.13
N LYS A 330 27.68 24.06 -6.99
CA LYS A 330 27.83 25.37 -6.36
C LYS A 330 28.90 25.42 -5.28
N PHE A 331 29.12 24.30 -4.56
CA PHE A 331 30.03 24.21 -3.43
C PHE A 331 31.29 23.35 -3.71
N GLY A 332 31.29 22.46 -4.69
CA GLY A 332 32.29 21.40 -4.92
C GLY A 332 33.51 21.79 -5.75
N GLY A 333 33.70 23.03 -6.15
CA GLY A 333 34.84 23.44 -7.00
C GLY A 333 35.94 24.14 -6.21
N SER A 334 37.15 23.60 -6.21
CA SER A 334 38.38 24.30 -5.82
C SER A 334 38.57 25.56 -6.68
N ALA A 335 38.73 26.71 -6.02
CA ALA A 335 39.32 27.94 -6.59
C ALA A 335 38.64 28.69 -7.75
N SER A 336 37.29 28.78 -7.82
CA SER A 336 36.70 29.81 -8.68
C SER A 336 36.09 30.93 -7.83
N LYS A 337 36.75 32.09 -7.82
CA LYS A 337 36.35 33.31 -7.07
C LYS A 337 35.06 33.98 -7.55
N THR A 338 34.33 33.39 -8.52
CA THR A 338 33.19 34.02 -9.20
C THR A 338 31.84 33.26 -9.00
N LYS A 339 31.77 32.22 -8.17
CA LYS A 339 30.54 31.48 -7.99
C LYS A 339 29.54 32.25 -7.09
N LYS A 340 28.39 32.68 -7.68
CA LYS A 340 27.27 33.25 -6.92
C LYS A 340 26.83 32.24 -5.86
N PRO A 341 26.58 32.68 -4.62
CA PRO A 341 26.18 31.78 -3.53
C PRO A 341 24.88 31.05 -3.89
N ALA A 342 24.75 29.78 -3.47
CA ALA A 342 23.50 29.00 -3.57
C ALA A 342 22.42 29.53 -2.58
N TYR A 343 22.37 30.86 -2.44
CA TYR A 343 21.50 31.53 -1.48
C TYR A 343 20.01 31.13 -1.66
N PRO A 344 19.46 31.05 -2.89
CA PRO A 344 18.07 30.67 -3.07
C PRO A 344 17.75 29.27 -2.53
N LEU A 345 18.63 28.27 -2.75
CA LEU A 345 18.41 26.91 -2.26
C LEU A 345 18.44 26.85 -0.73
N LYS A 346 19.38 27.55 -0.09
CA LYS A 346 19.46 27.57 1.39
C LYS A 346 18.18 28.14 2.00
N VAL A 347 17.67 29.24 1.47
CA VAL A 347 16.42 29.88 1.94
C VAL A 347 15.24 28.91 1.75
N VAL A 348 15.10 28.30 0.56
CA VAL A 348 14.06 27.33 0.27
C VAL A 348 14.09 26.13 1.21
N VAL A 349 15.26 25.56 1.44
CA VAL A 349 15.43 24.44 2.37
C VAL A 349 15.10 24.84 3.80
N CYS A 350 15.55 26.01 4.27
CA CYS A 350 15.20 26.52 5.61
C CYS A 350 13.69 26.69 5.77
N ILE A 351 13.00 27.31 4.80
CA ILE A 351 11.54 27.46 4.80
C ILE A 351 10.88 26.09 4.87
N SER A 352 11.30 25.15 4.02
CA SER A 352 10.75 23.79 3.99
C SER A 352 10.94 23.06 5.33
N VAL A 353 12.13 23.16 5.95
CA VAL A 353 12.39 22.55 7.26
C VAL A 353 11.47 23.15 8.34
N VAL A 354 11.29 24.46 8.37
CA VAL A 354 10.38 25.13 9.33
C VAL A 354 8.95 24.64 9.12
N VAL A 355 8.49 24.55 7.87
CA VAL A 355 7.15 24.02 7.54
C VAL A 355 7.02 22.56 8.00
N MET A 356 8.03 21.70 7.77
CA MET A 356 7.98 20.30 8.21
C MET A 356 7.96 20.17 9.74
N ILE A 357 8.69 21.01 10.47
CA ILE A 357 8.62 21.05 11.94
C ILE A 357 7.22 21.50 12.38
N GLY A 358 6.67 22.54 11.77
CA GLY A 358 5.31 22.99 12.05
C GLY A 358 4.26 21.90 11.82
N LEU A 359 4.36 21.15 10.71
CA LEU A 359 3.46 20.02 10.42
C LEU A 359 3.59 18.90 11.47
N ARG A 360 4.80 18.60 11.96
CA ARG A 360 4.99 17.61 13.04
C ARG A 360 4.35 18.06 14.34
N ILE A 361 4.48 19.33 14.70
CA ILE A 361 3.81 19.91 15.88
C ILE A 361 2.29 19.82 15.72
N MET A 362 1.77 20.14 14.53
CA MET A 362 0.35 20.00 14.20
C MET A 362 -0.15 18.55 14.34
N VAL A 363 0.62 17.57 13.85
CA VAL A 363 0.24 16.16 13.95
C VAL A 363 0.27 15.68 15.40
N LEU A 364 1.29 16.07 16.17
CA LEU A 364 1.48 15.59 17.54
C LEU A 364 0.46 16.19 18.53
N PHE A 365 0.18 17.47 18.44
CA PHE A 365 -0.63 18.19 19.42
C PHE A 365 -2.05 18.53 18.95
N ASN A 366 -2.31 18.46 17.65
CA ASN A 366 -3.59 18.82 17.03
C ASN A 366 -4.21 20.14 17.57
N PRO A 367 -3.50 21.27 17.62
CA PRO A 367 -3.98 22.51 18.23
C PRO A 367 -5.19 23.11 17.53
N LEU A 368 -5.46 22.72 16.28
CA LEU A 368 -6.63 23.15 15.52
C LEU A 368 -7.81 22.17 15.63
N HIS A 369 -7.70 21.14 16.47
CA HIS A 369 -8.74 20.10 16.65
C HIS A 369 -9.22 19.52 15.32
N LEU A 370 -8.27 19.27 14.39
CA LEU A 370 -8.58 18.67 13.10
C LEU A 370 -9.12 17.26 13.28
N ARG A 371 -10.05 16.91 12.41
CA ARG A 371 -10.56 15.52 12.31
C ARG A 371 -9.74 14.76 11.28
N GLY A 372 -9.36 13.54 11.59
CA GLY A 372 -8.58 12.71 10.67
C GLY A 372 -8.19 11.36 11.27
N GLU A 373 -7.41 10.61 10.52
CA GLU A 373 -7.04 9.25 10.86
C GLU A 373 -6.11 9.10 12.06
N LEU A 374 -5.43 10.19 12.46
CA LEU A 374 -4.38 10.18 13.47
C LEU A 374 -4.85 10.72 14.83
N TRP A 375 -6.14 11.04 14.97
CA TRP A 375 -6.66 11.67 16.18
C TRP A 375 -7.99 11.11 16.63
N ASN A 376 -8.19 11.04 17.92
CA ASN A 376 -9.43 10.64 18.59
C ASN A 376 -9.90 9.20 18.24
N ASN A 377 -9.00 8.33 17.82
CA ASN A 377 -9.34 6.94 17.51
C ASN A 377 -9.61 6.14 18.81
N ARG A 378 -8.77 6.35 19.84
CA ARG A 378 -8.93 5.68 21.15
C ARG A 378 -10.27 6.02 21.76
N SER A 379 -10.56 7.30 21.96
CA SER A 379 -11.84 7.75 22.52
C SER A 379 -13.04 7.35 21.65
N GLY A 380 -12.87 7.35 20.34
CA GLY A 380 -13.88 6.89 19.40
C GLY A 380 -14.18 5.39 19.51
N CYS A 381 -13.15 4.55 19.71
CA CYS A 381 -13.32 3.12 19.93
C CYS A 381 -13.91 2.81 21.30
N GLU A 382 -13.53 3.54 22.35
CA GLU A 382 -14.10 3.44 23.69
C GLU A 382 -15.59 3.78 23.71
N ALA A 383 -16.02 4.80 22.94
CA ALA A 383 -17.45 5.13 22.79
C ALA A 383 -18.23 3.98 22.13
N VAL A 384 -17.66 3.31 21.13
CA VAL A 384 -18.27 2.11 20.53
C VAL A 384 -18.33 0.97 21.56
N ALA A 385 -17.27 0.78 22.34
CA ALA A 385 -17.19 -0.28 23.35
C ALA A 385 -18.21 -0.08 24.47
N ALA A 386 -18.49 1.16 24.84
CA ALA A 386 -19.53 1.51 25.83
C ALA A 386 -20.93 1.11 25.33
N VAL A 387 -21.27 1.42 24.09
CA VAL A 387 -22.57 1.05 23.48
C VAL A 387 -22.66 -0.45 23.25
N ALA A 388 -21.57 -1.10 22.84
CA ALA A 388 -21.54 -2.55 22.63
C ALA A 388 -21.77 -3.33 23.93
N ALA A 389 -21.45 -2.76 25.11
CA ALA A 389 -21.69 -3.34 26.42
C ALA A 389 -21.20 -4.80 26.55
N GLY A 390 -19.99 -5.06 26.07
CA GLY A 390 -19.36 -6.39 26.09
C GLY A 390 -19.67 -7.29 24.88
N ARG A 391 -20.62 -6.93 24.03
CA ARG A 391 -20.94 -7.68 22.81
C ARG A 391 -19.85 -7.54 21.76
N PRO A 392 -19.60 -8.56 20.92
CA PRO A 392 -18.73 -8.46 19.78
C PRO A 392 -19.20 -7.37 18.79
N VAL A 393 -18.24 -6.75 18.08
CA VAL A 393 -18.53 -5.70 17.09
C VAL A 393 -18.28 -6.22 15.69
N VAL A 394 -19.29 -6.19 14.85
CA VAL A 394 -19.22 -6.51 13.42
C VAL A 394 -19.26 -5.22 12.63
N VAL A 395 -18.35 -5.02 11.69
CA VAL A 395 -18.28 -3.80 10.89
C VAL A 395 -18.56 -4.11 9.43
N GLN A 396 -19.64 -3.54 8.89
CA GLN A 396 -19.88 -3.50 7.45
C GLN A 396 -19.26 -2.23 6.86
N HIS A 397 -18.75 -2.30 5.64
CA HIS A 397 -18.26 -1.12 4.90
C HIS A 397 -16.96 -0.47 5.43
N ASN A 398 -16.22 -1.13 6.32
CA ASN A 398 -14.92 -0.62 6.76
C ASN A 398 -14.05 -1.74 7.35
N TYR A 399 -12.94 -2.04 6.70
CA TYR A 399 -12.04 -3.11 7.14
C TYR A 399 -10.99 -2.66 8.17
N THR A 400 -10.80 -1.35 8.37
CA THR A 400 -9.78 -0.80 9.28
C THR A 400 -10.33 -0.48 10.67
N LEU A 401 -11.62 -0.14 10.77
CA LEU A 401 -12.25 0.19 12.05
C LEU A 401 -12.19 -0.96 13.06
N PRO A 402 -12.48 -2.23 12.70
CA PRO A 402 -12.38 -3.32 13.66
C PRO A 402 -10.93 -3.52 14.13
N CYS A 403 -9.92 -3.27 13.28
CA CYS A 403 -8.52 -3.34 13.68
C CYS A 403 -8.18 -2.29 14.75
N LYS A 404 -8.63 -1.02 14.55
CA LYS A 404 -8.49 0.04 15.57
C LYS A 404 -9.25 -0.31 16.85
N TYR A 405 -10.47 -0.84 16.73
CA TYR A 405 -11.28 -1.23 17.88
C TYR A 405 -10.58 -2.32 18.72
N ILE A 406 -10.06 -3.35 18.08
CA ILE A 406 -9.30 -4.40 18.75
C ILE A 406 -8.04 -3.82 19.41
N PHE A 407 -7.28 -2.98 18.68
CA PHE A 407 -6.05 -2.38 19.19
C PHE A 407 -6.27 -1.52 20.44
N TYR A 408 -7.29 -0.65 20.43
CA TYR A 408 -7.52 0.31 21.52
C TYR A 408 -8.33 -0.25 22.68
N THR A 409 -9.14 -1.29 22.46
CA THR A 409 -10.05 -1.81 23.49
C THR A 409 -9.73 -3.23 23.94
N GLY A 410 -8.95 -3.99 23.18
CA GLY A 410 -8.71 -5.42 23.41
C GLY A 410 -9.95 -6.30 23.21
N ARG A 411 -11.07 -5.75 22.71
CA ARG A 411 -12.34 -6.46 22.57
C ARG A 411 -12.50 -7.05 21.17
N GLN A 412 -13.36 -8.08 21.05
CA GLN A 412 -13.58 -8.79 19.79
C GLN A 412 -14.33 -7.94 18.76
N ALA A 413 -13.79 -7.92 17.55
CA ALA A 413 -14.45 -7.34 16.39
C ALA A 413 -14.02 -8.04 15.10
N CYS A 414 -14.84 -7.90 14.05
CA CYS A 414 -14.46 -8.32 12.69
C CYS A 414 -15.05 -7.37 11.65
N SER A 415 -14.49 -7.42 10.43
CA SER A 415 -15.09 -6.79 9.26
C SER A 415 -15.72 -7.83 8.36
N ILE A 416 -16.88 -7.50 7.82
CA ILE A 416 -17.54 -8.29 6.77
C ILE A 416 -17.68 -7.43 5.51
N PRO A 417 -17.20 -7.90 4.35
CA PRO A 417 -17.31 -7.16 3.10
C PRO A 417 -18.76 -7.17 2.62
N VAL A 418 -19.27 -6.01 2.23
CA VAL A 418 -20.57 -5.90 1.59
C VAL A 418 -20.45 -6.11 0.07
N TYR A 419 -21.56 -6.53 -0.58
CA TYR A 419 -21.56 -7.01 -1.98
C TYR A 419 -20.96 -6.02 -2.99
N TYR A 420 -21.05 -4.70 -2.76
CA TYR A 420 -20.54 -3.67 -3.65
C TYR A 420 -19.10 -3.22 -3.34
N GLU A 421 -18.48 -3.77 -2.29
CA GLU A 421 -17.13 -3.41 -1.90
C GLU A 421 -16.06 -4.42 -2.34
N ARG A 422 -14.80 -4.01 -2.18
CA ARG A 422 -13.67 -4.90 -2.33
C ARG A 422 -13.55 -5.86 -1.15
N ASP A 423 -12.91 -6.98 -1.38
CA ASP A 423 -12.46 -7.86 -0.30
C ASP A 423 -11.30 -7.23 0.49
N SER A 424 -10.99 -7.86 1.62
CA SER A 424 -9.85 -7.53 2.48
C SER A 424 -9.32 -8.81 3.12
N GLN A 425 -8.24 -8.70 3.90
CA GLN A 425 -7.68 -9.84 4.62
C GLN A 425 -8.69 -10.54 5.55
N TRP A 426 -9.71 -9.84 6.02
CA TRP A 426 -10.77 -10.39 6.87
C TRP A 426 -11.48 -11.60 6.24
N ARG A 427 -11.60 -11.65 4.91
CA ARG A 427 -12.21 -12.77 4.19
C ARG A 427 -11.46 -14.09 4.39
N TYR A 428 -10.15 -14.03 4.60
CA TYR A 428 -9.28 -15.20 4.77
C TYR A 428 -9.16 -15.65 6.23
N THR A 429 -9.91 -15.02 7.12
CA THR A 429 -9.98 -15.39 8.53
C THR A 429 -11.33 -16.01 8.87
N SER A 430 -11.41 -16.68 10.01
CA SER A 430 -12.65 -17.22 10.56
C SER A 430 -13.24 -16.35 11.67
N ALA A 431 -12.85 -15.07 11.73
CA ALA A 431 -13.16 -14.20 12.87
C ALA A 431 -14.67 -14.04 13.13
N ASP A 432 -15.51 -14.05 12.09
CA ASP A 432 -16.97 -13.96 12.25
C ASP A 432 -17.63 -15.28 12.69
N SER A 433 -16.96 -16.43 12.51
CA SER A 433 -17.51 -17.74 12.89
C SER A 433 -17.80 -17.87 14.37
N SER A 434 -16.97 -17.25 15.20
CA SER A 434 -17.15 -17.25 16.67
C SER A 434 -18.36 -16.44 17.15
N PHE A 435 -18.95 -15.63 16.28
CA PHE A 435 -20.11 -14.78 16.62
C PHE A 435 -21.45 -15.41 16.25
N PHE A 436 -21.44 -16.65 15.75
CA PHE A 436 -22.66 -17.37 15.41
C PHE A 436 -23.61 -17.44 16.61
N ASP A 437 -24.89 -17.10 16.38
CA ASP A 437 -25.97 -17.08 17.36
C ASP A 437 -25.76 -16.15 18.57
N GLN A 438 -24.79 -15.22 18.50
CA GLN A 438 -24.58 -14.23 19.54
C GLN A 438 -25.32 -12.92 19.25
N SER A 439 -25.59 -12.17 20.33
CA SER A 439 -25.99 -10.76 20.22
C SER A 439 -24.76 -9.90 19.88
N VAL A 440 -24.79 -9.19 18.78
CA VAL A 440 -23.67 -8.38 18.27
C VAL A 440 -24.10 -6.93 18.01
N LEU A 441 -23.15 -5.99 18.11
CA LEU A 441 -23.30 -4.64 17.60
C LEU A 441 -22.77 -4.60 16.16
N VAL A 442 -23.62 -4.26 15.19
CA VAL A 442 -23.22 -4.16 13.77
C VAL A 442 -23.10 -2.68 13.39
N VAL A 443 -21.88 -2.25 13.07
CA VAL A 443 -21.64 -0.92 12.47
C VAL A 443 -22.02 -0.98 10.99
N VAL A 444 -22.89 -0.07 10.56
CA VAL A 444 -23.46 0.01 9.22
C VAL A 444 -23.12 1.35 8.54
N PRO A 445 -23.21 1.47 7.21
CA PRO A 445 -23.03 2.74 6.49
C PRO A 445 -24.06 3.81 6.92
N ASP A 446 -23.69 5.08 6.77
CA ASP A 446 -24.45 6.26 7.18
C ASP A 446 -25.82 6.42 6.45
N TRP A 447 -25.97 5.82 5.27
CA TRP A 447 -27.24 5.81 4.54
C TRP A 447 -28.22 4.70 4.98
N PHE A 448 -27.76 3.80 5.88
CA PHE A 448 -28.59 2.68 6.36
C PHE A 448 -29.41 3.11 7.58
N SER A 449 -30.69 2.73 7.64
CA SER A 449 -31.57 3.04 8.79
C SER A 449 -31.06 2.37 10.07
N SER A 450 -30.71 3.17 11.08
CA SER A 450 -29.94 2.71 12.23
C SER A 450 -29.92 3.72 13.36
N ASP A 451 -29.47 3.30 14.54
CA ASP A 451 -29.10 4.17 15.64
C ASP A 451 -27.72 4.80 15.41
N THR A 452 -27.37 5.81 16.22
CA THR A 452 -26.15 6.58 16.04
C THR A 452 -25.31 6.60 17.32
N ILE A 453 -24.00 6.31 17.19
CA ILE A 453 -23.01 6.52 18.23
C ILE A 453 -22.31 7.85 17.98
N VAL A 454 -22.47 8.80 18.91
CA VAL A 454 -21.69 10.04 18.91
C VAL A 454 -20.29 9.73 19.45
N ARG A 455 -19.26 10.08 18.68
CA ARG A 455 -17.86 9.86 19.05
C ARG A 455 -17.13 11.20 19.16
N PRO A 456 -16.47 11.50 20.28
CA PRO A 456 -15.77 12.76 20.45
C PRO A 456 -14.70 12.99 19.37
N GLY A 457 -14.74 14.13 18.70
CA GLY A 457 -13.71 14.53 17.71
C GLY A 457 -13.66 13.74 16.40
N VAL A 458 -14.51 12.71 16.21
CA VAL A 458 -14.62 11.93 14.97
C VAL A 458 -16.04 11.91 14.42
N LYS A 459 -16.20 11.43 13.18
CA LYS A 459 -17.52 11.30 12.55
C LYS A 459 -18.38 10.29 13.34
N PRO A 460 -19.67 10.58 13.60
CA PRO A 460 -20.57 9.61 14.21
C PRO A 460 -20.61 8.29 13.44
N LEU A 461 -20.90 7.20 14.13
CA LEU A 461 -21.12 5.89 13.54
C LEU A 461 -22.58 5.50 13.63
N HIS A 462 -23.06 4.82 12.59
CA HIS A 462 -24.38 4.22 12.54
C HIS A 462 -24.28 2.74 12.92
N TYR A 463 -25.21 2.23 13.74
CA TYR A 463 -25.17 0.85 14.18
C TYR A 463 -26.56 0.24 14.36
N ARG A 464 -26.61 -1.08 14.41
CA ARG A 464 -27.78 -1.89 14.80
C ARG A 464 -27.36 -2.95 15.80
N MET A 465 -28.23 -3.24 16.74
CA MET A 465 -28.11 -4.44 17.57
C MET A 465 -28.76 -5.59 16.82
N VAL A 466 -28.07 -6.71 16.75
CA VAL A 466 -28.54 -7.94 16.09
C VAL A 466 -28.44 -9.08 17.09
N GLU A 467 -29.59 -9.59 17.46
CA GLU A 467 -29.70 -10.84 18.21
C GLU A 467 -29.57 -12.02 17.25
N HIS A 468 -29.02 -13.14 17.69
CA HIS A 468 -28.88 -14.36 16.88
C HIS A 468 -28.18 -14.10 15.54
N TYR A 469 -26.98 -13.50 15.59
CA TYR A 469 -26.20 -13.14 14.40
C TYR A 469 -25.84 -14.38 13.56
N LEU A 470 -26.12 -14.33 12.24
CA LEU A 470 -25.77 -15.37 11.28
C LEU A 470 -24.56 -14.93 10.43
N PRO A 471 -23.37 -15.51 10.64
CA PRO A 471 -22.19 -15.27 9.80
C PRO A 471 -22.40 -15.81 8.39
N LEU A 472 -22.10 -14.97 7.37
CA LEU A 472 -22.28 -15.32 5.96
C LEU A 472 -21.05 -14.96 5.09
N SER A 473 -20.06 -14.23 5.64
CA SER A 473 -18.97 -13.62 4.85
C SER A 473 -18.09 -14.64 4.12
N ARG A 474 -17.96 -15.86 4.66
CA ARG A 474 -17.11 -16.94 4.11
C ARG A 474 -17.86 -17.88 3.16
N VAL A 475 -19.18 -17.80 3.08
CA VAL A 475 -19.94 -18.59 2.10
C VAL A 475 -19.46 -18.22 0.70
N LYS A 476 -19.15 -19.23 -0.12
CA LYS A 476 -18.73 -19.03 -1.51
C LYS A 476 -19.86 -19.38 -2.45
N ILE A 477 -20.15 -18.48 -3.38
CA ILE A 477 -21.15 -18.67 -4.43
C ILE A 477 -20.41 -18.68 -5.77
N ARG A 478 -20.55 -19.77 -6.54
CA ARG A 478 -20.05 -19.90 -7.90
C ARG A 478 -21.24 -19.99 -8.85
N MET A 479 -21.25 -19.19 -9.90
CA MET A 479 -22.20 -19.27 -10.98
C MET A 479 -21.77 -20.35 -11.98
N ASN A 480 -22.64 -21.30 -12.27
CA ASN A 480 -22.41 -22.38 -13.22
C ASN A 480 -22.95 -22.03 -14.61
N ASP A 481 -24.21 -21.58 -14.65
CA ASP A 481 -24.92 -21.19 -15.87
C ASP A 481 -25.84 -20.01 -15.60
N ILE A 482 -26.23 -19.30 -16.66
CA ILE A 482 -27.16 -18.18 -16.61
C ILE A 482 -27.95 -18.12 -17.89
N ARG A 483 -29.27 -17.90 -17.77
CA ARG A 483 -30.20 -17.71 -18.88
C ARG A 483 -31.12 -16.53 -18.59
N CYS A 484 -31.35 -15.72 -19.61
CA CYS A 484 -32.31 -14.61 -19.55
C CYS A 484 -33.52 -14.92 -20.39
N ASP A 485 -34.70 -14.65 -19.87
CA ASP A 485 -35.98 -14.74 -20.59
C ASP A 485 -36.88 -13.58 -20.14
N GLY A 486 -37.13 -12.63 -21.04
CA GLY A 486 -37.89 -11.42 -20.74
C GLY A 486 -37.22 -10.59 -19.62
N ASP A 487 -37.91 -10.45 -18.50
CA ASP A 487 -37.47 -9.77 -17.28
C ASP A 487 -36.86 -10.72 -16.23
N SER A 488 -36.80 -12.00 -16.55
CA SER A 488 -36.39 -13.05 -15.61
C SER A 488 -34.97 -13.53 -15.90
N LEU A 489 -34.21 -13.67 -14.83
CA LEU A 489 -32.85 -14.19 -14.82
C LEU A 489 -32.82 -15.54 -14.11
N PHE A 490 -32.51 -16.59 -14.85
CA PHE A 490 -32.33 -17.95 -14.34
C PHE A 490 -30.84 -18.19 -14.12
N ALA A 491 -30.45 -18.53 -12.90
CA ALA A 491 -29.07 -18.81 -12.54
C ALA A 491 -28.91 -20.18 -11.88
N GLY A 492 -27.97 -20.98 -12.39
CA GLY A 492 -27.47 -22.16 -11.73
C GLY A 492 -26.29 -21.80 -10.87
N LEU A 493 -26.36 -22.06 -9.57
CA LEU A 493 -25.37 -21.68 -8.58
C LEU A 493 -24.87 -22.90 -7.82
N THR A 494 -23.56 -22.92 -7.53
CA THR A 494 -22.96 -23.80 -6.52
C THR A 494 -22.63 -22.94 -5.30
N ILE A 495 -23.19 -23.28 -4.15
CA ILE A 495 -23.01 -22.57 -2.88
C ILE A 495 -22.28 -23.49 -1.91
N SER A 496 -21.15 -23.01 -1.36
CA SER A 496 -20.36 -23.72 -0.37
C SER A 496 -20.47 -23.07 0.99
N ASN A 497 -20.88 -23.85 1.99
CA ASN A 497 -20.89 -23.47 3.40
C ASN A 497 -19.61 -23.97 4.07
N PRO A 498 -18.61 -23.13 4.37
CA PRO A 498 -17.39 -23.54 5.06
C PRO A 498 -17.50 -23.52 6.59
N TYR A 499 -18.63 -23.08 7.14
CA TYR A 499 -18.84 -22.97 8.58
C TYR A 499 -19.17 -24.33 9.22
N PRO A 500 -18.87 -24.51 10.53
CA PRO A 500 -19.22 -25.71 11.28
C PRO A 500 -20.70 -25.76 11.72
N PHE A 501 -21.51 -24.81 11.31
CA PHE A 501 -22.95 -24.71 11.61
C PHE A 501 -23.77 -24.63 10.32
N PRO A 502 -25.06 -25.04 10.38
CA PRO A 502 -25.94 -24.96 9.22
C PRO A 502 -26.36 -23.51 8.95
N ILE A 503 -26.60 -23.20 7.66
CA ILE A 503 -27.16 -21.93 7.23
C ILE A 503 -28.54 -22.20 6.66
N PHE A 504 -29.57 -21.62 7.26
CA PHE A 504 -30.95 -21.76 6.86
C PHE A 504 -31.79 -20.54 7.24
N ALA A 505 -32.89 -20.34 6.55
CA ALA A 505 -33.82 -19.25 6.84
C ALA A 505 -34.64 -19.53 8.10
N THR A 506 -34.73 -18.53 8.97
CA THR A 506 -35.64 -18.49 10.12
C THR A 506 -36.50 -17.23 10.04
N GLN A 507 -37.59 -17.17 10.80
CA GLN A 507 -38.37 -15.93 10.90
C GLN A 507 -37.54 -14.73 11.39
N GLY A 508 -36.54 -14.98 12.26
CA GLY A 508 -35.69 -13.94 12.83
C GLY A 508 -34.59 -13.43 11.89
N ASN A 509 -34.00 -14.30 11.06
CA ASN A 509 -32.86 -13.91 10.24
C ASN A 509 -33.23 -13.44 8.83
N ASN A 510 -34.44 -13.79 8.30
CA ASN A 510 -34.91 -13.41 6.97
C ASN A 510 -33.81 -13.55 5.87
N LEU A 511 -33.28 -14.78 5.76
CA LEU A 511 -32.16 -15.06 4.85
C LEU A 511 -32.59 -14.90 3.39
N ARG A 512 -31.81 -14.14 2.61
CA ARG A 512 -32.09 -13.84 1.20
C ARG A 512 -30.83 -14.02 0.36
N LEU A 513 -31.02 -14.39 -0.90
CA LEU A 513 -30.01 -14.41 -1.93
C LEU A 513 -30.15 -13.16 -2.82
N LEU A 514 -29.05 -12.45 -3.02
CA LEU A 514 -28.99 -11.22 -3.81
C LEU A 514 -28.17 -11.46 -5.07
N VAL A 515 -28.63 -10.93 -6.22
CA VAL A 515 -27.83 -10.70 -7.42
C VAL A 515 -27.74 -9.21 -7.71
N SER A 516 -26.55 -8.72 -8.02
CA SER A 516 -26.31 -7.33 -8.35
C SER A 516 -25.55 -7.20 -9.67
N SER A 517 -25.95 -6.22 -10.48
CA SER A 517 -25.29 -5.85 -11.74
C SER A 517 -24.36 -4.66 -11.47
N MET A 518 -23.06 -4.88 -11.65
CA MET A 518 -22.04 -3.88 -11.39
C MET A 518 -21.97 -2.84 -12.50
N ARG A 519 -22.79 -1.80 -12.42
CA ARG A 519 -22.65 -0.64 -13.29
C ARG A 519 -21.64 0.35 -12.68
N THR A 520 -20.73 0.87 -13.49
CA THR A 520 -19.84 1.96 -13.07
C THR A 520 -20.65 3.22 -12.77
N GLY A 521 -21.00 3.44 -11.48
CA GLY A 521 -21.77 4.60 -11.05
C GLY A 521 -22.79 4.28 -9.97
N LYS A 522 -23.43 5.32 -9.41
CA LYS A 522 -24.30 5.26 -8.23
C LYS A 522 -25.61 4.44 -8.34
N ASN A 523 -25.92 3.83 -9.48
CA ASN A 523 -27.15 3.07 -9.69
C ASN A 523 -26.86 1.58 -9.93
N GLU A 524 -26.34 0.88 -8.91
CA GLU A 524 -26.31 -0.58 -8.94
C GLU A 524 -27.74 -1.12 -8.81
N LYS A 525 -28.22 -1.79 -9.88
CA LYS A 525 -29.45 -2.54 -9.80
C LYS A 525 -29.18 -3.86 -9.08
N HIS A 526 -30.00 -4.22 -8.13
CA HIS A 526 -29.96 -5.52 -7.47
C HIS A 526 -31.36 -6.13 -7.38
N CYS A 527 -31.43 -7.44 -7.29
CA CYS A 527 -32.64 -8.20 -7.05
C CYS A 527 -32.38 -9.19 -5.92
N GLU A 528 -33.34 -9.37 -5.04
CA GLU A 528 -33.30 -10.28 -3.90
C GLU A 528 -34.43 -11.29 -3.96
N ILE A 529 -34.09 -12.55 -3.65
CA ILE A 529 -35.08 -13.63 -3.47
C ILE A 529 -34.93 -14.26 -2.09
N PRO A 530 -36.02 -14.82 -1.49
CA PRO A 530 -35.89 -15.62 -0.28
C PRO A 530 -34.95 -16.80 -0.51
N PHE A 531 -34.11 -17.10 0.47
CA PHE A 531 -33.28 -18.30 0.47
C PHE A 531 -34.01 -19.37 1.28
N THR A 532 -34.52 -20.40 0.63
CA THR A 532 -35.40 -21.41 1.25
C THR A 532 -34.69 -22.71 1.59
N ASP A 533 -33.50 -22.91 1.01
CA ASP A 533 -32.76 -24.15 1.20
C ASP A 533 -31.96 -24.13 2.53
N THR A 534 -31.60 -25.32 2.98
CA THR A 534 -30.68 -25.49 4.11
C THR A 534 -29.30 -25.88 3.57
N LEU A 535 -28.26 -25.17 4.00
CA LEU A 535 -26.86 -25.52 3.74
C LEU A 535 -26.28 -26.20 4.99
N PRO A 536 -26.11 -27.51 5.01
CA PRO A 536 -25.48 -28.19 6.15
C PRO A 536 -24.06 -27.71 6.43
N PRO A 537 -23.50 -27.95 7.61
CA PRO A 537 -22.10 -27.65 7.92
C PRO A 537 -21.16 -28.27 6.88
N HIS A 538 -20.11 -27.54 6.50
CA HIS A 538 -19.06 -28.00 5.57
C HIS A 538 -19.59 -28.62 4.27
N SER A 539 -20.69 -28.12 3.74
CA SER A 539 -21.37 -28.69 2.57
C SER A 539 -21.25 -27.84 1.32
N ILE A 540 -21.52 -28.48 0.18
CA ILE A 540 -21.65 -27.81 -1.11
C ILE A 540 -23.01 -28.22 -1.68
N ALA A 541 -23.81 -27.24 -2.06
CA ALA A 541 -25.14 -27.42 -2.66
C ALA A 541 -25.18 -26.76 -4.04
N ASN A 542 -25.89 -27.45 -4.99
CA ASN A 542 -26.23 -26.87 -6.27
C ASN A 542 -27.71 -26.46 -6.24
N MET A 543 -27.98 -25.22 -6.64
CA MET A 543 -29.33 -24.70 -6.67
C MET A 543 -29.62 -23.96 -7.99
N ARG A 544 -30.88 -23.92 -8.37
CA ARG A 544 -31.39 -23.10 -9.48
C ARG A 544 -32.30 -22.02 -8.94
N CYS A 545 -32.02 -20.79 -9.32
CA CYS A 545 -32.70 -19.60 -8.83
C CYS A 545 -33.28 -18.82 -9.99
N THR A 546 -34.43 -18.19 -9.74
CA THR A 546 -35.06 -17.26 -10.68
C THR A 546 -35.17 -15.89 -10.01
N PHE A 547 -34.60 -14.86 -10.66
CA PHE A 547 -34.68 -13.47 -10.22
C PHE A 547 -35.54 -12.67 -11.18
N HIS A 548 -36.55 -11.98 -10.68
CA HIS A 548 -37.38 -11.06 -11.45
C HIS A 548 -36.79 -9.64 -11.38
N ILE A 549 -36.15 -9.20 -12.46
CA ILE A 549 -35.36 -7.99 -12.51
C ILE A 549 -36.21 -6.73 -12.73
N GLY A 550 -37.45 -6.86 -13.22
CA GLY A 550 -38.32 -5.73 -13.52
C GLY A 550 -37.88 -4.84 -14.69
N SER A 551 -36.89 -5.30 -15.47
CA SER A 551 -36.39 -4.71 -16.71
C SER A 551 -35.78 -5.83 -17.56
N PRO A 552 -35.50 -5.63 -18.88
CA PRO A 552 -34.96 -6.73 -19.69
C PRO A 552 -33.69 -7.30 -19.03
N ALA A 553 -33.76 -8.60 -18.70
CA ALA A 553 -32.67 -9.29 -17.99
C ALA A 553 -31.34 -9.27 -18.78
N SER A 554 -31.45 -9.26 -20.13
CA SER A 554 -30.31 -9.09 -21.04
C SER A 554 -29.50 -7.79 -20.79
N GLN A 555 -30.20 -6.71 -20.45
CA GLN A 555 -29.55 -5.44 -20.10
C GLN A 555 -28.86 -5.50 -18.71
N PHE A 556 -29.45 -6.26 -17.78
CA PHE A 556 -28.86 -6.45 -16.44
C PHE A 556 -27.58 -7.26 -16.53
N VAL A 557 -27.53 -8.33 -17.32
CA VAL A 557 -26.33 -9.18 -17.48
C VAL A 557 -25.27 -8.62 -18.41
N SER A 558 -25.49 -7.48 -19.06
CA SER A 558 -24.48 -6.80 -19.87
C SER A 558 -23.29 -6.27 -19.03
N ASN A 559 -23.45 -6.23 -17.73
CA ASN A 559 -22.42 -5.85 -16.78
C ASN A 559 -22.02 -7.05 -15.90
N PRO A 560 -20.83 -7.02 -15.27
CA PRO A 560 -20.41 -8.08 -14.36
C PRO A 560 -21.42 -8.29 -13.22
N LEU A 561 -21.73 -9.55 -12.92
CA LEU A 561 -22.66 -9.93 -11.87
C LEU A 561 -21.93 -10.29 -10.58
N ARG A 562 -22.54 -9.95 -9.45
CA ARG A 562 -22.16 -10.41 -8.11
C ARG A 562 -23.34 -11.05 -7.42
N PHE A 563 -23.06 -12.11 -6.67
CA PHE A 563 -24.03 -12.74 -5.78
C PHE A 563 -23.62 -12.53 -4.33
N GLY A 564 -24.60 -12.39 -3.47
CA GLY A 564 -24.41 -12.20 -2.03
C GLY A 564 -25.55 -12.79 -1.22
N LEU A 565 -25.26 -13.12 0.04
CA LEU A 565 -26.26 -13.52 1.02
C LEU A 565 -26.52 -12.38 1.99
N LYS A 566 -27.77 -12.24 2.41
CA LYS A 566 -28.26 -11.21 3.33
C LYS A 566 -29.06 -11.85 4.45
N ALA A 567 -28.74 -11.54 5.68
CA ALA A 567 -29.49 -11.99 6.85
C ALA A 567 -29.63 -10.88 7.88
N ASN A 568 -30.48 -11.10 8.89
CA ASN A 568 -30.71 -10.21 10.03
C ASN A 568 -31.07 -8.76 9.64
N GLY A 569 -31.63 -8.56 8.45
CA GLY A 569 -31.95 -7.23 7.92
C GLY A 569 -30.72 -6.36 7.65
N LEU A 570 -29.52 -6.94 7.55
CA LEU A 570 -28.26 -6.25 7.24
C LEU A 570 -28.06 -6.09 5.73
N ILE A 571 -26.96 -5.46 5.32
CA ILE A 571 -26.56 -5.39 3.90
C ILE A 571 -25.99 -6.75 3.48
N ALA A 572 -26.28 -7.18 2.25
CA ALA A 572 -25.77 -8.44 1.73
C ALA A 572 -24.24 -8.50 1.73
N THR A 573 -23.70 -9.65 2.11
CA THR A 573 -22.26 -9.90 2.09
C THR A 573 -21.79 -10.16 0.66
N ARG A 574 -20.49 -9.95 0.40
CA ARG A 574 -19.86 -10.32 -0.85
C ARG A 574 -19.46 -11.82 -0.80
N ASN A 575 -20.14 -12.65 -1.55
CA ASN A 575 -19.93 -14.09 -1.55
C ASN A 575 -19.26 -14.62 -2.83
N VAL A 576 -18.83 -13.74 -3.73
CA VAL A 576 -18.05 -14.06 -4.94
C VAL A 576 -16.69 -13.37 -4.89
N GLU A 577 -15.64 -14.06 -5.32
CA GLU A 577 -14.28 -13.51 -5.34
C GLU A 577 -14.11 -12.51 -6.49
N THR A 578 -14.52 -12.91 -7.69
CA THR A 578 -14.49 -12.06 -8.89
C THR A 578 -15.89 -11.95 -9.49
N PRO A 579 -16.27 -10.75 -9.97
CA PRO A 579 -17.53 -10.59 -10.68
C PRO A 579 -17.58 -11.46 -11.93
N TYR A 580 -18.72 -12.08 -12.18
CA TYR A 580 -18.94 -12.87 -13.39
C TYR A 580 -19.26 -11.98 -14.58
N LEU A 581 -18.47 -12.06 -15.66
CA LEU A 581 -18.81 -11.55 -16.97
C LEU A 581 -19.62 -12.62 -17.70
N VAL A 582 -20.87 -12.30 -18.02
CA VAL A 582 -21.67 -13.14 -18.91
C VAL A 582 -21.16 -12.89 -20.33
N SER A 583 -20.35 -13.83 -20.86
CA SER A 583 -20.03 -13.81 -22.28
C SER A 583 -21.34 -13.87 -23.06
N SER A 584 -21.59 -12.89 -23.92
CA SER A 584 -22.72 -12.95 -24.86
C SER A 584 -22.46 -14.11 -25.83
N HIS A 585 -22.82 -15.33 -25.42
CA HIS A 585 -23.10 -16.36 -26.42
C HIS A 585 -24.31 -15.84 -27.21
N ARG A 586 -24.03 -15.27 -28.38
CA ARG A 586 -25.00 -15.13 -29.43
C ARG A 586 -25.64 -16.51 -29.58
N SER A 587 -26.87 -16.65 -29.17
CA SER A 587 -27.72 -17.75 -29.61
C SER A 587 -27.70 -17.70 -31.15
N GLY A 588 -26.88 -18.58 -31.74
CA GLY A 588 -27.00 -18.90 -33.13
C GLY A 588 -28.47 -19.35 -33.36
N LYS A 589 -29.02 -18.80 -34.40
CA LYS A 589 -30.33 -19.20 -34.96
C LYS A 589 -30.40 -20.70 -35.16
#